data_204cdd1b24929ae0f5842f1783f75efd
#
_entry.id   204cdd1b24929ae0f5842f1783f75efd
#
_cell.length_a   1.000
_cell.length_b   1.000
_cell.length_c   1.000
_cell.angle_alpha   90.00
_cell.angle_beta   90.00
_cell.angle_gamma   90.00
#
_symmetry.space_group_name_H-M   'P 1'
#
loop_
_entity.id
_entity.type
_entity.pdbx_description
1 polymer ?
#
loop_
_entity_poly.entity_id
_entity_poly.type
_entity_poly.pdbx_seq_one_letter_code
_entity_poly.pdbx_strand_id
1 'polypeptide(L)' 'MKLPINKIICGDCLEVMKDWPDNCIDLVVTSPPYNVGVKYDKYEDIMPYEDWLDWLDLVWDECLRILVKGGRICINCND' A
#
# COMPACT_ATOMS: atom_id res chain seq x y z
N MET A 1 -10.98 17.01 3.36
CA MET A 1 -9.75 16.68 4.07
C MET A 1 -8.53 17.16 3.29
N LYS A 2 -7.56 17.71 3.99
CA LYS A 2 -6.33 18.18 3.35
C LYS A 2 -5.30 17.07 3.34
N LEU A 3 -4.77 16.74 2.16
CA LEU A 3 -3.74 15.71 2.03
C LEU A 3 -2.40 16.20 2.60
N PRO A 4 -1.63 15.28 3.22
CA PRO A 4 -0.29 15.61 3.76
C PRO A 4 0.76 15.65 2.66
N ILE A 5 0.75 16.71 1.84
CA ILE A 5 1.66 16.84 0.70
C ILE A 5 3.10 17.09 1.14
N ASN A 6 4.04 16.45 0.47
CA ASN A 6 5.49 16.56 0.73
C ASN A 6 5.89 16.12 2.14
N LYS A 7 5.22 15.08 2.66
CA LYS A 7 5.50 14.53 3.98
C LYS A 7 5.71 13.03 3.91
N ILE A 8 6.55 12.53 4.78
CA ILE A 8 6.71 11.09 5.00
C ILE A 8 5.90 10.74 6.24
N ILE A 9 5.02 9.75 6.11
CA ILE A 9 4.15 9.34 7.20
C ILE A 9 4.55 7.92 7.59
N CYS A 10 4.87 7.72 8.86
CA CYS A 10 5.15 6.40 9.41
C CYS A 10 3.85 5.81 9.96
N GLY A 11 3.46 4.65 9.44
CA GLY A 11 2.25 3.99 9.90
C GLY A 11 1.81 2.89 8.94
N ASP A 12 0.77 2.18 9.33
CA ASP A 12 0.13 1.18 8.50
C ASP A 12 -0.58 1.89 7.34
N CYS A 13 -0.25 1.52 6.11
CA CYS A 13 -0.79 2.21 4.93
C CYS A 13 -2.32 2.13 4.88
N LEU A 14 -2.93 1.03 5.27
CA LEU A 14 -4.38 0.90 5.28
C LEU A 14 -5.01 1.86 6.27
N GLU A 15 -4.42 2.02 7.46
CA GLU A 15 -4.90 2.96 8.44
C GLU A 15 -4.71 4.41 8.01
N VAL A 16 -3.57 4.72 7.38
CA VAL A 16 -3.27 6.07 6.91
C VAL A 16 -4.19 6.47 5.76
N MET A 17 -4.37 5.59 4.78
CA MET A 17 -5.15 5.90 3.57
C MET A 17 -6.65 5.93 3.80
N LYS A 18 -7.17 5.29 4.83
CA LYS A 18 -8.63 5.12 5.00
C LYS A 18 -9.39 6.44 5.06
N ASP A 19 -8.78 7.49 5.57
CA ASP A 19 -9.40 8.81 5.70
C ASP A 19 -9.19 9.71 4.48
N TRP A 20 -8.42 9.24 3.49
CA TRP A 20 -8.19 10.00 2.28
C TRP A 20 -9.40 9.90 1.35
N PRO A 21 -9.74 10.98 0.63
CA PRO A 21 -10.86 10.93 -0.31
C PRO A 21 -10.56 10.03 -1.51
N ASP A 22 -11.61 9.63 -2.20
CA ASP A 22 -11.47 8.92 -3.47
C ASP A 22 -10.84 9.84 -4.52
N ASN A 23 -10.15 9.25 -5.48
CA ASN A 23 -9.63 9.96 -6.65
C ASN A 23 -8.80 11.19 -6.30
N CYS A 24 -7.83 11.02 -5.40
CA CYS A 24 -7.00 12.15 -4.94
C CYS A 24 -5.50 11.99 -5.21
N ILE A 25 -5.06 10.82 -5.68
CA ILE A 25 -3.65 10.50 -5.87
C ILE A 25 -3.38 10.22 -7.35
N ASP A 26 -2.31 10.79 -7.89
CA ASP A 26 -1.95 10.64 -9.31
C ASP A 26 -1.12 9.39 -9.57
N LEU A 27 -0.31 8.97 -8.61
CA LEU A 27 0.66 7.89 -8.79
C LEU A 27 0.89 7.16 -7.48
N VAL A 28 0.89 5.84 -7.54
CA VAL A 28 1.33 4.97 -6.44
C VAL A 28 2.55 4.19 -6.93
N VAL A 29 3.64 4.23 -6.17
CA VAL A 29 4.84 3.43 -6.41
C VAL A 29 5.12 2.64 -5.14
N THR A 30 5.19 1.33 -5.23
CA THR A 30 5.34 0.51 -4.04
C THR A 30 6.09 -0.79 -4.32
N SER A 31 6.79 -1.25 -3.29
CA SER A 31 7.37 -2.59 -3.22
C SER A 31 6.75 -3.25 -2.01
N PRO A 32 5.67 -4.02 -2.16
CA PRO A 32 5.06 -4.66 -1.01
C PRO A 32 5.98 -5.74 -0.43
N PRO A 33 5.78 -6.15 0.83
CA PRO A 33 6.52 -7.28 1.37
C PRO A 33 6.35 -8.49 0.48
N TYR A 34 7.47 -9.17 0.18
CA TYR A 34 7.45 -10.30 -0.76
C TYR A 34 7.11 -11.63 -0.09
N ASN A 35 6.92 -11.64 1.23
CA ASN A 35 6.61 -12.83 2.03
C ASN A 35 7.71 -13.89 1.93
N VAL A 36 8.96 -13.45 1.98
CA VAL A 36 10.13 -14.33 1.82
C VAL A 36 10.95 -14.50 3.11
N GLY A 37 10.40 -14.08 4.24
CA GLY A 37 11.04 -14.26 5.53
C GLY A 37 12.02 -13.17 5.95
N VAL A 38 12.04 -12.03 5.24
CA VAL A 38 12.88 -10.91 5.63
C VAL A 38 12.33 -10.26 6.89
N LYS A 39 13.22 -9.99 7.84
CA LYS A 39 12.87 -9.33 9.09
C LYS A 39 13.03 -7.82 8.96
N TYR A 40 11.98 -7.09 9.27
CA TYR A 40 12.01 -5.64 9.41
C TYR A 40 11.96 -5.30 10.90
N ASP A 41 12.13 -4.04 11.27
CA ASP A 41 12.22 -3.61 12.66
C ASP A 41 11.08 -4.15 13.56
N LYS A 42 9.83 -3.95 13.14
CA LYS A 42 8.64 -4.39 13.88
C LYS A 42 7.76 -5.34 13.07
N TYR A 43 8.28 -5.91 12.02
CA TYR A 43 7.50 -6.71 11.10
C TYR A 43 8.36 -7.83 10.54
N GLU A 44 7.83 -9.04 10.52
CA GLU A 44 8.44 -10.17 9.83
C GLU A 44 7.72 -10.38 8.50
N ASP A 45 8.49 -10.42 7.40
CA ASP A 45 7.96 -10.61 6.06
C ASP A 45 7.66 -12.09 5.83
N ILE A 46 6.80 -12.65 6.71
CA ILE A 46 6.36 -14.03 6.59
C ILE A 46 4.95 -14.17 7.17
N MET A 47 4.07 -14.76 6.39
CA MET A 47 2.70 -15.07 6.81
C MET A 47 2.15 -16.17 5.90
N PRO A 48 1.07 -16.86 6.30
CA PRO A 48 0.44 -17.83 5.41
C PRO A 48 0.11 -17.19 4.07
N TYR A 49 0.30 -17.94 3.00
CA TYR A 49 0.18 -17.42 1.64
C TYR A 49 -1.19 -16.78 1.37
N GLU A 50 -2.25 -17.44 1.82
CA GLU A 50 -3.61 -16.92 1.62
C GLU A 50 -3.83 -15.62 2.39
N ASP A 51 -3.31 -15.52 3.61
CA ASP A 51 -3.40 -14.29 4.41
C ASP A 51 -2.64 -13.15 3.75
N TRP A 52 -1.48 -13.45 3.16
CA TRP A 52 -0.68 -12.47 2.43
C TRP A 52 -1.43 -11.96 1.21
N LEU A 53 -2.05 -12.84 0.44
CA LEU A 53 -2.86 -12.44 -0.72
C LEU A 53 -4.06 -11.61 -0.30
N ASP A 54 -4.77 -12.01 0.76
CA ASP A 54 -5.93 -11.25 1.25
C ASP A 54 -5.52 -9.85 1.71
N TRP A 55 -4.39 -9.74 2.39
CA TRP A 55 -3.87 -8.45 2.80
C TRP A 55 -3.50 -7.58 1.60
N LEU A 56 -2.85 -8.15 0.59
CA LEU A 56 -2.52 -7.42 -0.65
C LEU A 56 -3.78 -6.93 -1.34
N ASP A 57 -4.83 -7.74 -1.40
CA ASP A 57 -6.11 -7.32 -2.01
C ASP A 57 -6.67 -6.07 -1.31
N LEU A 58 -6.62 -6.02 0.01
CA LEU A 58 -7.05 -4.84 0.76
C LEU A 58 -6.22 -3.61 0.39
N VAL A 59 -4.91 -3.78 0.27
CA VAL A 59 -4.02 -2.68 -0.11
C VAL A 59 -4.33 -2.19 -1.53
N TRP A 60 -4.50 -3.12 -2.48
CA TRP A 60 -4.80 -2.76 -3.87
C TRP A 60 -6.15 -2.08 -4.00
N ASP A 61 -7.17 -2.54 -3.28
CA ASP A 61 -8.49 -1.91 -3.28
C ASP A 61 -8.42 -0.46 -2.82
N GLU A 62 -7.68 -0.19 -1.74
CA GLU A 62 -7.50 1.17 -1.24
C GLU A 62 -6.69 2.03 -2.22
N CYS A 63 -5.64 1.47 -2.82
CA CYS A 63 -4.86 2.20 -3.83
C CYS A 63 -5.73 2.58 -5.03
N LEU A 64 -6.57 1.66 -5.50
CA LEU A 64 -7.48 1.94 -6.62
C LEU A 64 -8.50 3.01 -6.24
N ARG A 65 -9.01 2.97 -5.02
CA ARG A 65 -9.98 3.95 -4.54
C ARG A 65 -9.42 5.37 -4.56
N ILE A 66 -8.18 5.55 -4.08
CA ILE A 66 -7.58 6.88 -3.98
C ILE A 66 -6.96 7.38 -5.27
N LEU A 67 -6.69 6.50 -6.25
CA LEU A 67 -6.13 6.91 -7.54
C LEU A 67 -7.16 7.67 -8.37
N VAL A 68 -6.72 8.75 -8.99
CA VAL A 68 -7.55 9.48 -9.95
C VAL A 68 -7.78 8.63 -11.20
N LYS A 69 -8.81 8.94 -11.96
CA LYS A 69 -9.04 8.29 -13.25
C LYS A 69 -7.85 8.58 -14.17
N GLY A 70 -7.25 7.53 -14.70
CA GLY A 70 -6.03 7.65 -15.49
C GLY A 70 -4.76 7.66 -14.68
N GLY A 71 -4.88 7.57 -13.35
CA GLY A 71 -3.71 7.42 -12.46
C GLY A 71 -3.02 6.09 -12.67
N ARG A 72 -1.80 5.97 -12.16
CA ARG A 72 -0.98 4.78 -12.36
C ARG A 72 -0.50 4.21 -11.04
N ILE A 73 -0.40 2.89 -10.99
CA ILE A 73 0.23 2.17 -9.90
C ILE A 73 1.41 1.37 -10.46
N CYS A 74 2.58 1.57 -9.86
CA CYS A 74 3.79 0.86 -10.23
C CYS A 74 4.20 -0.04 -9.07
N ILE A 75 4.21 -1.34 -9.31
CA ILE A 75 4.49 -2.33 -8.28
C ILE A 75 5.79 -3.03 -8.62
N ASN A 76 6.76 -2.95 -7.71
CA ASN A 76 8.01 -3.68 -7.85
C ASN A 76 7.85 -5.02 -7.14
N CYS A 77 7.89 -6.10 -7.91
CA CYS A 77 7.66 -7.45 -7.42
C CYS A 77 8.91 -8.31 -7.55
N ASN A 78 9.03 -9.27 -6.63
CA ASN A 78 10.01 -10.33 -6.75
C ASN A 78 9.42 -11.48 -7.58
N ASP A 79 10.21 -12.04 -8.49
CA ASP A 79 9.77 -13.15 -9.33
C ASP A 79 9.70 -14.47 -8.57
#